data_b5b312a4fe9eb8c067e9e20ae6ce3984
#
_entry.id   b5b312a4fe9eb8c067e9e20ae6ce3984
#
_cell.length_a   1.000
_cell.length_b   1.000
_cell.length_c   1.000
_cell.angle_alpha   90.00
_cell.angle_beta   90.00
_cell.angle_gamma   90.00
#
_symmetry.space_group_name_H-M   'P 1'
#
loop_
_entity.id
_entity.type
_entity.pdbx_description
1 polymer ?
#
loop_
_entity_poly.entity_id
_entity_poly.type
_entity_poly.pdbx_seq_one_letter_code
_entity_poly.pdbx_strand_id
1 'polypeptide(L)'
;MLLSGGLDSATVLAMCRAQGLLCHALSFHYGQIHAVELQAAARVARALGAASHRVCKIDLGGIAGSALTGQGAVPKGRSDAEMGGGIPATYVPARNTLFVAHALAVAEILGAERIALGINVLDSSGYPDCRPEWLRAMQEAARLGTRAGAEGRPVELVAPLANMTKAEIIRTGVALGVDYGLTHSCYDPAPDGAACGGCDSCQLRRRGFQQAGVTDPTRYK
;
A
#
# COMPACT_ATOMS: atom_id res chain seq x y z
N MET A 1 -5.03 6.26 7.81
CA MET A 1 -4.21 5.18 7.25
C MET A 1 -3.99 5.38 5.74
N LEU A 2 -2.93 4.83 5.17
CA LEU A 2 -2.73 4.81 3.72
C LEU A 2 -3.49 3.64 3.08
N LEU A 3 -4.31 3.92 2.08
CA LEU A 3 -5.15 2.93 1.39
C LEU A 3 -4.90 3.00 -0.13
N SER A 4 -4.15 2.05 -0.67
CA SER A 4 -3.85 1.97 -2.10
C SER A 4 -4.95 1.27 -2.92
N GLY A 5 -5.83 0.52 -2.27
CA GLY A 5 -6.79 -0.37 -2.92
C GLY A 5 -6.23 -1.75 -3.26
N GLY A 6 -4.97 -2.01 -2.95
CA GLY A 6 -4.35 -3.32 -3.06
C GLY A 6 -4.64 -4.21 -1.84
N LEU A 7 -4.27 -5.50 -1.97
CA LEU A 7 -4.48 -6.55 -0.99
C LEU A 7 -3.98 -6.17 0.42
N ASP A 8 -2.75 -5.68 0.52
CA ASP A 8 -2.10 -5.38 1.80
C ASP A 8 -2.83 -4.26 2.56
N SER A 9 -3.09 -3.14 1.89
CA SER A 9 -3.75 -1.99 2.50
C SER A 9 -5.20 -2.29 2.90
N ALA A 10 -5.90 -3.16 2.16
CA ALA A 10 -7.22 -3.64 2.52
C ALA A 10 -7.18 -4.47 3.80
N THR A 11 -6.19 -5.38 3.93
CA THR A 11 -6.00 -6.19 5.13
C THR A 11 -5.68 -5.31 6.36
N VAL A 12 -4.81 -4.29 6.21
CA VAL A 12 -4.53 -3.33 7.29
C VAL A 12 -5.80 -2.60 7.75
N LEU A 13 -6.64 -2.15 6.81
CA LEU A 13 -7.91 -1.51 7.17
C LEU A 13 -8.80 -2.44 7.98
N ALA A 14 -8.94 -3.70 7.56
CA ALA A 14 -9.71 -4.70 8.29
C ALA A 14 -9.14 -4.96 9.70
N MET A 15 -7.81 -5.07 9.83
CA MET A 15 -7.14 -5.24 11.13
C MET A 15 -7.40 -4.06 12.07
N CYS A 16 -7.28 -2.83 11.57
CA CYS A 16 -7.57 -1.63 12.36
C CYS A 16 -9.05 -1.57 12.79
N ARG A 17 -9.96 -1.91 11.89
CA ARG A 17 -11.39 -1.94 12.20
C ARG A 17 -11.74 -3.01 13.22
N ALA A 18 -11.13 -4.20 13.14
CA ALA A 18 -11.32 -5.27 14.12
C ALA A 18 -10.84 -4.87 15.53
N GLN A 19 -9.88 -3.95 15.64
CA GLN A 19 -9.44 -3.35 16.91
C GLN A 19 -10.37 -2.21 17.39
N GLY A 20 -11.48 -1.94 16.73
CA GLY A 20 -12.41 -0.87 17.09
C GLY A 20 -11.94 0.54 16.72
N LEU A 21 -10.86 0.67 15.93
CA LEU A 21 -10.32 1.98 15.56
C LEU A 21 -11.20 2.70 14.54
N LEU A 22 -11.34 4.01 14.69
CA LEU A 22 -11.95 4.89 13.71
C LEU A 22 -10.93 5.18 12.60
N CYS A 23 -11.16 4.64 11.40
CA CYS A 23 -10.19 4.69 10.31
C CYS A 23 -10.54 5.76 9.28
N HIS A 24 -9.67 6.77 9.13
CA HIS A 24 -9.68 7.71 8.01
C HIS A 24 -8.71 7.23 6.94
N ALA A 25 -9.21 6.90 5.75
CA ALA A 25 -8.42 6.37 4.65
C ALA A 25 -7.91 7.48 3.73
N LEU A 26 -6.61 7.44 3.38
CA LEU A 26 -5.99 8.32 2.41
C LEU A 26 -5.47 7.50 1.24
N SER A 27 -5.89 7.87 0.03
CA SER A 27 -5.35 7.37 -1.23
C SER A 27 -4.65 8.51 -1.96
N PHE A 28 -3.70 8.18 -2.83
CA PHE A 28 -2.93 9.18 -3.55
C PHE A 28 -3.05 9.00 -5.05
N HIS A 29 -3.37 10.10 -5.73
CA HIS A 29 -3.18 10.26 -7.17
C HIS A 29 -1.85 10.97 -7.36
N TYR A 30 -0.83 10.25 -7.89
CA TYR A 30 0.54 10.75 -8.00
C TYR A 30 1.08 10.74 -9.45
N GLY A 31 0.18 10.67 -10.45
CA GLY A 31 0.57 10.54 -11.85
C GLY A 31 0.76 9.09 -12.30
N GLN A 32 0.25 8.11 -11.52
CA GLN A 32 0.23 6.71 -11.96
C GLN A 32 -0.61 6.53 -13.24
N ILE A 33 -0.15 5.66 -14.12
CA ILE A 33 -0.75 5.41 -15.44
C ILE A 33 -2.21 4.92 -15.31
N HIS A 34 -2.52 4.16 -14.26
CA HIS A 34 -3.82 3.52 -14.12
C HIS A 34 -4.58 4.00 -12.87
N ALA A 35 -5.74 4.60 -13.09
CA ALA A 35 -6.64 5.05 -12.02
C ALA A 35 -7.45 3.92 -11.35
N VAL A 36 -7.32 2.68 -11.83
CA VAL A 36 -8.07 1.50 -11.32
C VAL A 36 -7.83 1.27 -9.83
N GLU A 37 -6.62 1.55 -9.34
CA GLU A 37 -6.27 1.46 -7.93
C GLU A 37 -7.13 2.39 -7.05
N LEU A 38 -7.38 3.62 -7.50
CA LEU A 38 -8.19 4.59 -6.74
C LEU A 38 -9.66 4.15 -6.65
N GLN A 39 -10.17 3.55 -7.72
CA GLN A 39 -11.52 2.98 -7.72
C GLN A 39 -11.60 1.78 -6.77
N ALA A 40 -10.58 0.91 -6.77
CA ALA A 40 -10.46 -0.20 -5.82
C ALA A 40 -10.39 0.33 -4.37
N ALA A 41 -9.58 1.34 -4.10
CA ALA A 41 -9.48 1.97 -2.78
C ALA A 41 -10.84 2.49 -2.30
N ALA A 42 -11.63 3.14 -3.17
CA ALA A 42 -12.95 3.62 -2.82
C ALA A 42 -13.94 2.48 -2.49
N ARG A 43 -13.90 1.38 -3.27
CA ARG A 43 -14.71 0.17 -2.98
C ARG A 43 -14.34 -0.46 -1.64
N VAL A 44 -13.03 -0.66 -1.42
CA VAL A 44 -12.49 -1.24 -0.18
C VAL A 44 -12.82 -0.37 1.03
N ALA A 45 -12.61 0.95 0.94
CA ALA A 45 -12.94 1.88 2.03
C ALA A 45 -14.40 1.79 2.45
N ARG A 46 -15.31 1.72 1.47
CA ARG A 46 -16.75 1.58 1.73
C ARG A 46 -17.09 0.22 2.34
N ALA A 47 -16.60 -0.86 1.74
CA ALA A 47 -16.91 -2.23 2.16
C ALA A 47 -16.42 -2.54 3.58
N LEU A 48 -15.23 -2.03 3.95
CA LEU A 48 -14.63 -2.24 5.26
C LEU A 48 -14.98 -1.13 6.29
N GLY A 49 -15.87 -0.21 5.95
CA GLY A 49 -16.40 0.78 6.88
C GLY A 49 -15.37 1.81 7.35
N ALA A 50 -14.54 2.32 6.44
CA ALA A 50 -13.73 3.50 6.76
C ALA A 50 -14.63 4.70 7.08
N ALA A 51 -14.29 5.45 8.13
CA ALA A 51 -15.07 6.63 8.55
C ALA A 51 -15.04 7.75 7.51
N SER A 52 -13.96 7.85 6.76
CA SER A 52 -13.84 8.71 5.59
C SER A 52 -12.80 8.15 4.62
N HIS A 53 -12.94 8.50 3.35
CA HIS A 53 -11.95 8.22 2.32
C HIS A 53 -11.67 9.50 1.54
N ARG A 54 -10.39 9.89 1.49
CA ARG A 54 -9.92 11.07 0.76
C ARG A 54 -8.87 10.67 -0.27
N VAL A 55 -8.99 11.19 -1.48
CA VAL A 55 -7.96 11.07 -2.52
C VAL A 55 -7.17 12.37 -2.55
N CYS A 56 -5.87 12.26 -2.28
CA CYS A 56 -4.94 13.39 -2.30
C CYS A 56 -4.18 13.39 -3.63
N LYS A 57 -3.99 14.56 -4.22
CA LYS A 57 -3.21 14.71 -5.45
C LYS A 57 -1.80 15.19 -5.09
N ILE A 58 -0.79 14.44 -5.57
CA ILE A 58 0.62 14.81 -5.49
C ILE A 58 1.17 14.63 -6.90
N ASP A 59 1.72 15.66 -7.50
CA ASP A 59 2.29 15.55 -8.84
C ASP A 59 3.71 14.96 -8.76
N LEU A 60 3.83 13.68 -9.07
CA LEU A 60 5.11 12.98 -9.25
C LEU A 60 5.36 12.63 -10.72
N GLY A 61 4.43 12.95 -11.63
CA GLY A 61 4.55 12.64 -13.06
C GLY A 61 5.72 13.34 -13.75
N GLY A 62 6.14 14.51 -13.24
CA GLY A 62 7.33 15.23 -13.69
C GLY A 62 8.65 14.69 -13.12
N ILE A 63 8.60 13.80 -12.15
CA ILE A 63 9.81 13.18 -11.56
C ILE A 63 10.13 11.92 -12.35
N ALA A 64 11.20 11.97 -13.14
CA ALA A 64 11.67 10.88 -13.96
C ALA A 64 12.07 9.66 -13.12
N GLY A 65 11.83 8.42 -13.62
CA GLY A 65 12.52 7.23 -13.13
C GLY A 65 11.68 6.02 -12.72
N SER A 66 10.36 5.96 -12.99
CA SER A 66 9.58 4.77 -12.66
C SER A 66 8.68 4.28 -13.79
N ALA A 67 8.61 2.97 -13.97
CA ALA A 67 7.65 2.34 -14.87
C ALA A 67 6.19 2.59 -14.44
N LEU A 68 5.92 2.91 -13.18
CA LEU A 68 4.57 3.23 -12.70
C LEU A 68 4.12 4.66 -13.06
N THR A 69 5.06 5.55 -13.38
CA THR A 69 4.79 6.93 -13.82
C THR A 69 5.04 7.14 -15.31
N GLY A 70 5.06 6.06 -16.11
CA GLY A 70 5.15 6.13 -17.58
C GLY A 70 6.56 6.10 -18.14
N GLN A 71 7.57 5.79 -17.33
CA GLN A 71 8.95 5.71 -17.79
C GLN A 71 9.44 4.26 -17.91
N GLY A 72 9.22 3.70 -19.07
CA GLY A 72 9.57 2.33 -19.39
C GLY A 72 8.42 1.33 -19.17
N ALA A 73 8.65 0.09 -19.57
CA ALA A 73 7.68 -0.97 -19.41
C ALA A 73 7.73 -1.57 -18.00
N VAL A 74 6.58 -1.95 -17.46
CA VAL A 74 6.50 -2.72 -16.21
C VAL A 74 7.10 -4.12 -16.47
N PRO A 75 8.15 -4.53 -15.73
CA PRO A 75 8.75 -5.86 -15.90
C PRO A 75 7.74 -6.98 -15.61
N LYS A 76 7.84 -8.07 -16.38
CA LYS A 76 6.97 -9.24 -16.25
C LYS A 76 7.80 -10.52 -16.22
N GLY A 77 7.29 -11.56 -15.55
CA GLY A 77 7.88 -12.89 -15.53
C GLY A 77 9.24 -12.96 -14.83
N ARG A 78 9.54 -12.02 -13.93
CA ARG A 78 10.79 -12.04 -13.18
C ARG A 78 10.83 -13.22 -12.20
N SER A 79 12.00 -13.84 -12.08
CA SER A 79 12.29 -14.84 -11.04
C SER A 79 12.42 -14.19 -9.66
N ASP A 80 12.38 -14.97 -8.59
CA ASP A 80 12.56 -14.49 -7.23
C ASP A 80 13.93 -13.82 -7.02
N ALA A 81 14.96 -14.36 -7.64
CA ALA A 81 16.31 -13.77 -7.60
C ALA A 81 16.34 -12.39 -8.26
N GLU A 82 15.67 -12.22 -9.40
CA GLU A 82 15.57 -10.93 -10.08
C GLU A 82 14.70 -9.93 -9.31
N MET A 83 13.61 -10.39 -8.65
CA MET A 83 12.77 -9.54 -7.80
C MET A 83 13.51 -9.07 -6.55
N GLY A 84 14.39 -9.90 -5.98
CA GLY A 84 15.25 -9.56 -4.84
C GLY A 84 16.51 -8.76 -5.19
N GLY A 85 16.82 -8.61 -6.46
CA GLY A 85 18.06 -8.02 -6.97
C GLY A 85 18.01 -6.51 -7.16
N GLY A 86 18.17 -5.72 -6.08
CA GLY A 86 18.31 -4.27 -6.19
C GLY A 86 16.98 -3.49 -6.20
N ILE A 87 17.05 -2.22 -6.59
CA ILE A 87 15.86 -1.33 -6.65
C ILE A 87 15.11 -1.61 -7.95
N PRO A 88 13.82 -2.03 -7.90
CA PRO A 88 13.06 -2.38 -9.09
C PRO A 88 12.67 -1.15 -9.93
N ALA A 89 12.48 -1.33 -11.24
CA ALA A 89 12.04 -0.28 -12.16
C ALA A 89 10.66 0.31 -11.81
N THR A 90 9.89 -0.38 -10.97
CA THR A 90 8.60 0.08 -10.43
C THR A 90 8.72 0.95 -9.18
N TYR A 91 9.93 1.17 -8.67
CA TYR A 91 10.16 2.10 -7.57
C TYR A 91 9.88 3.54 -8.03
N VAL A 92 9.00 4.23 -7.35
CA VAL A 92 8.78 5.68 -7.52
C VAL A 92 9.59 6.40 -6.45
N PRO A 93 10.57 7.25 -6.81
CA PRO A 93 11.48 7.85 -5.85
C PRO A 93 10.78 8.53 -4.67
N ALA A 94 11.13 8.12 -3.45
CA ALA A 94 10.64 8.65 -2.17
C ALA A 94 9.10 8.70 -2.02
N ARG A 95 8.35 7.90 -2.80
CA ARG A 95 6.88 7.96 -2.83
C ARG A 95 6.26 7.77 -1.45
N ASN A 96 6.67 6.74 -0.71
CA ASN A 96 6.11 6.48 0.63
C ASN A 96 6.51 7.57 1.63
N THR A 97 7.69 8.19 1.49
CA THR A 97 8.11 9.34 2.30
C THR A 97 7.15 10.52 2.11
N LEU A 98 6.81 10.87 0.87
CA LEU A 98 5.86 11.93 0.55
C LEU A 98 4.45 11.62 1.06
N PHE A 99 4.02 10.35 0.92
CA PHE A 99 2.70 9.92 1.39
C PHE A 99 2.60 9.99 2.92
N VAL A 100 3.63 9.57 3.64
CA VAL A 100 3.66 9.64 5.11
C VAL A 100 3.74 11.11 5.57
N ALA A 101 4.55 11.94 4.93
CA ALA A 101 4.62 13.37 5.27
C ALA A 101 3.25 14.07 5.10
N HIS A 102 2.53 13.78 4.00
CA HIS A 102 1.18 14.28 3.81
C HIS A 102 0.19 13.72 4.84
N ALA A 103 0.30 12.42 5.17
CA ALA A 103 -0.55 11.77 6.15
C ALA A 103 -0.33 12.33 7.56
N LEU A 104 0.89 12.72 7.92
CA LEU A 104 1.19 13.41 9.19
C LEU A 104 0.44 14.73 9.32
N ALA A 105 0.44 15.56 8.27
CA ALA A 105 -0.33 16.80 8.27
C ALA A 105 -1.85 16.55 8.43
N VAL A 106 -2.38 15.53 7.75
CA VAL A 106 -3.80 15.16 7.91
C VAL A 106 -4.08 14.60 9.30
N ALA A 107 -3.18 13.80 9.86
CA ALA A 107 -3.30 13.25 11.21
C ALA A 107 -3.37 14.34 12.27
N GLU A 108 -2.53 15.38 12.16
CA GLU A 108 -2.59 16.53 13.08
C GLU A 108 -3.94 17.26 13.01
N ILE A 109 -4.46 17.50 11.80
CA ILE A 109 -5.76 18.18 11.62
C ILE A 109 -6.90 17.35 12.21
N LEU A 110 -6.83 16.02 12.09
CA LEU A 110 -7.85 15.10 12.60
C LEU A 110 -7.65 14.74 14.09
N GLY A 111 -6.56 15.11 14.71
CA GLY A 111 -6.19 14.63 16.04
C GLY A 111 -5.96 13.10 16.07
N ALA A 112 -5.53 12.50 14.97
CA ALA A 112 -5.32 11.07 14.88
C ALA A 112 -4.00 10.67 15.57
N GLU A 113 -4.05 9.61 16.36
CA GLU A 113 -2.90 9.11 17.12
C GLU A 113 -1.98 8.20 16.31
N ARG A 114 -2.49 7.60 15.22
CA ARG A 114 -1.75 6.59 14.44
C ARG A 114 -1.91 6.77 12.94
N ILE A 115 -0.85 6.42 12.21
CA ILE A 115 -0.87 6.23 10.75
C ILE A 115 -0.52 4.78 10.46
N ALA A 116 -1.48 4.00 9.97
CA ALA A 116 -1.26 2.62 9.57
C ALA A 116 -0.85 2.52 8.10
N LEU A 117 0.19 1.72 7.84
CA LEU A 117 0.85 1.51 6.55
C LEU A 117 0.73 0.04 6.14
N GLY A 118 0.42 -0.21 4.88
CA GLY A 118 0.38 -1.55 4.29
C GLY A 118 1.73 -2.00 3.72
N ILE A 119 2.84 -1.56 4.32
CA ILE A 119 4.17 -2.02 3.90
C ILE A 119 4.44 -3.43 4.42
N ASN A 120 5.06 -4.23 3.54
CA ASN A 120 5.54 -5.57 3.86
C ASN A 120 7.00 -5.69 3.44
N VAL A 121 7.87 -6.01 4.38
CA VAL A 121 9.31 -6.07 4.14
C VAL A 121 9.69 -7.29 3.29
N LEU A 122 8.99 -8.41 3.47
CA LEU A 122 9.29 -9.67 2.79
C LEU A 122 9.04 -9.59 1.27
N ASP A 123 7.98 -8.87 0.87
CA ASP A 123 7.61 -8.72 -0.55
C ASP A 123 8.23 -7.47 -1.20
N SER A 124 8.62 -6.48 -0.40
CA SER A 124 9.07 -5.17 -0.88
C SER A 124 10.55 -4.94 -0.59
N SER A 125 11.35 -6.01 -0.50
CA SER A 125 12.76 -5.93 -0.11
C SER A 125 13.62 -4.98 -0.96
N GLY A 126 13.23 -4.76 -2.22
CA GLY A 126 13.91 -3.82 -3.12
C GLY A 126 13.55 -2.34 -2.95
N TYR A 127 12.49 -2.01 -2.20
CA TYR A 127 12.05 -0.62 -2.03
C TYR A 127 12.70 0.03 -0.81
N PRO A 128 13.54 1.06 -0.97
CA PRO A 128 14.21 1.72 0.17
C PRO A 128 13.23 2.28 1.21
N ASP A 129 12.09 2.82 0.74
CA ASP A 129 11.04 3.43 1.55
C ASP A 129 9.96 2.44 2.05
N CYS A 130 10.33 1.16 2.15
CA CYS A 130 9.56 0.10 2.83
C CYS A 130 10.35 -0.60 3.92
N ARG A 131 11.63 -0.24 4.12
CA ARG A 131 12.53 -0.90 5.07
C ARG A 131 12.25 -0.48 6.51
N PRO A 132 12.57 -1.34 7.51
CA PRO A 132 12.39 -1.01 8.93
C PRO A 132 13.16 0.25 9.36
N GLU A 133 14.37 0.47 8.79
CA GLU A 133 15.19 1.64 9.07
C GLU A 133 14.50 2.93 8.61
N TRP A 134 13.88 2.89 7.43
CA TRP A 134 13.12 4.01 6.92
C TRP A 134 11.89 4.31 7.81
N LEU A 135 11.16 3.27 8.24
CA LEU A 135 10.01 3.45 9.12
C LEU A 135 10.41 4.11 10.46
N ARG A 136 11.55 3.67 11.05
CA ARG A 136 12.09 4.29 12.26
C ARG A 136 12.49 5.75 12.04
N ALA A 137 13.13 6.07 10.91
CA ALA A 137 13.49 7.44 10.57
C ALA A 137 12.26 8.34 10.38
N MET A 138 11.20 7.82 9.74
CA MET A 138 9.93 8.54 9.58
C MET A 138 9.21 8.73 10.92
N GLN A 139 9.29 7.77 11.83
CA GLN A 139 8.75 7.92 13.19
C GLN A 139 9.49 9.03 13.94
N GLU A 140 10.81 9.10 13.79
CA GLU A 140 11.60 10.19 14.40
C GLU A 140 11.29 11.55 13.76
N ALA A 141 11.09 11.58 12.44
CA ALA A 141 10.63 12.79 11.76
C ALA A 141 9.24 13.24 12.26
N ALA A 142 8.32 12.31 12.49
CA ALA A 142 7.02 12.62 13.10
C ALA A 142 7.16 13.21 14.52
N ARG A 143 8.06 12.66 15.32
CA ARG A 143 8.34 13.15 16.68
C ARG A 143 8.92 14.56 16.70
N LEU A 144 9.82 14.87 15.76
CA LEU A 144 10.54 16.15 15.74
C LEU A 144 9.82 17.22 14.91
N GLY A 145 9.13 16.82 13.85
CA GLY A 145 8.64 17.74 12.81
C GLY A 145 7.14 18.04 12.87
N THR A 146 6.42 17.57 13.90
CA THR A 146 4.99 17.86 14.05
C THR A 146 4.71 18.56 15.38
N ARG A 147 3.61 19.31 15.45
CA ARG A 147 3.16 19.94 16.70
C ARG A 147 2.90 18.90 17.78
N ALA A 148 2.17 17.83 17.42
CA ALA A 148 1.86 16.76 18.37
C ALA A 148 3.14 16.10 18.91
N GLY A 149 4.16 15.91 18.08
CA GLY A 149 5.47 15.42 18.49
C GLY A 149 6.20 16.37 19.43
N ALA A 150 6.22 17.66 19.12
CA ALA A 150 6.83 18.70 19.98
C ALA A 150 6.13 18.81 21.35
N GLU A 151 4.83 18.51 21.39
CA GLU A 151 4.03 18.46 22.62
C GLU A 151 4.15 17.12 23.38
N GLY A 152 5.03 16.20 22.96
CA GLY A 152 5.27 14.91 23.61
C GLY A 152 4.24 13.82 23.29
N ARG A 153 3.42 14.02 22.27
CA ARG A 153 2.37 13.10 21.82
C ARG A 153 2.48 12.79 20.32
N PRO A 154 3.64 12.26 19.84
CA PRO A 154 3.87 12.04 18.43
C PRO A 154 2.86 11.04 17.84
N VAL A 155 2.46 11.28 16.59
CA VAL A 155 1.68 10.32 15.83
C VAL A 155 2.50 9.04 15.62
N GLU A 156 1.94 7.89 15.96
CA GLU A 156 2.58 6.58 15.83
C GLU A 156 2.47 6.06 14.38
N LEU A 157 3.59 5.67 13.76
CA LEU A 157 3.59 4.99 12.46
C LEU A 157 3.61 3.48 12.67
N VAL A 158 2.55 2.79 12.25
CA VAL A 158 2.41 1.35 12.43
C VAL A 158 2.38 0.61 11.09
N ALA A 159 3.09 -0.50 11.01
CA ALA A 159 3.14 -1.39 9.83
C ALA A 159 2.80 -2.83 10.26
N PRO A 160 1.50 -3.15 10.42
CA PRO A 160 1.09 -4.44 10.99
C PRO A 160 1.51 -5.65 10.16
N LEU A 161 1.78 -5.47 8.88
CA LEU A 161 2.14 -6.55 7.94
C LEU A 161 3.65 -6.72 7.75
N ALA A 162 4.49 -5.91 8.40
CA ALA A 162 5.92 -5.82 8.08
C ALA A 162 6.65 -7.17 8.06
N ASN A 163 6.30 -8.08 8.95
CA ASN A 163 6.93 -9.39 9.11
C ASN A 163 6.02 -10.57 8.70
N MET A 164 4.91 -10.33 8.02
CA MET A 164 3.99 -11.37 7.59
C MET A 164 4.29 -11.82 6.16
N THR A 165 4.20 -13.13 5.91
CA THR A 165 4.21 -13.67 4.55
C THR A 165 2.91 -13.29 3.83
N LYS A 166 2.93 -13.28 2.48
CA LYS A 166 1.71 -12.99 1.70
C LYS A 166 0.56 -13.94 2.03
N ALA A 167 0.87 -15.21 2.30
CA ALA A 167 -0.13 -16.20 2.70
C ALA A 167 -0.77 -15.88 4.06
N GLU A 168 0.02 -15.42 5.04
CA GLU A 168 -0.49 -15.01 6.36
C GLU A 168 -1.37 -13.76 6.24
N ILE A 169 -0.96 -12.78 5.43
CA ILE A 169 -1.74 -11.58 5.14
C ILE A 169 -3.11 -11.96 4.57
N ILE A 170 -3.14 -12.87 3.58
CA ILE A 170 -4.37 -13.31 2.93
C ILE A 170 -5.27 -14.05 3.93
N ARG A 171 -4.73 -15.02 4.70
CA ARG A 171 -5.51 -15.73 5.72
C ARG A 171 -6.10 -14.79 6.75
N THR A 172 -5.30 -13.83 7.22
CA THR A 172 -5.75 -12.80 8.17
C THR A 172 -6.89 -11.97 7.58
N GLY A 173 -6.75 -11.51 6.34
CA GLY A 173 -7.80 -10.71 5.71
C GLY A 173 -9.09 -11.51 5.48
N VAL A 174 -8.99 -12.78 5.04
CA VAL A 174 -10.16 -13.67 4.91
C VAL A 174 -10.86 -13.87 6.25
N ALA A 175 -10.11 -14.12 7.31
CA ALA A 175 -10.66 -14.27 8.66
C ALA A 175 -11.34 -12.99 9.16
N LEU A 176 -10.92 -11.82 8.70
CA LEU A 176 -11.50 -10.51 9.00
C LEU A 176 -12.58 -10.07 8.00
N GLY A 177 -12.98 -10.94 7.07
CA GLY A 177 -14.06 -10.67 6.11
C GLY A 177 -13.67 -9.77 4.93
N VAL A 178 -12.37 -9.66 4.61
CA VAL A 178 -11.92 -8.89 3.43
C VAL A 178 -12.36 -9.61 2.15
N ASP A 179 -13.18 -8.94 1.34
CA ASP A 179 -13.43 -9.36 -0.05
C ASP A 179 -12.28 -8.88 -0.95
N TYR A 180 -11.35 -9.77 -1.24
CA TYR A 180 -10.22 -9.49 -2.13
C TYR A 180 -10.60 -9.29 -3.60
N GLY A 181 -11.82 -9.61 -4.01
CA GLY A 181 -12.37 -9.28 -5.33
C GLY A 181 -12.55 -7.77 -5.54
N LEU A 182 -12.65 -7.00 -4.44
CA LEU A 182 -12.72 -5.53 -4.49
C LEU A 182 -11.35 -4.88 -4.66
N THR A 183 -10.27 -5.63 -4.45
CA THR A 183 -8.89 -5.11 -4.46
C THR A 183 -8.26 -5.16 -5.85
N HIS A 184 -7.30 -4.27 -6.10
CA HIS A 184 -6.49 -4.27 -7.31
C HIS A 184 -5.02 -4.08 -6.97
N SER A 185 -4.16 -5.02 -7.41
CA SER A 185 -2.73 -4.99 -7.11
C SER A 185 -1.84 -4.92 -8.36
N CYS A 186 -2.42 -5.08 -9.57
CA CYS A 186 -1.66 -5.14 -10.81
C CYS A 186 -1.03 -3.81 -11.17
N TYR A 187 0.26 -3.83 -11.54
CA TYR A 187 1.01 -2.64 -12.00
C TYR A 187 0.75 -2.25 -13.45
N ASP A 188 0.21 -3.19 -14.26
CA ASP A 188 -0.05 -3.00 -15.69
C ASP A 188 -1.35 -3.72 -16.10
N PRO A 189 -2.51 -3.21 -15.62
CA PRO A 189 -3.81 -3.80 -15.95
C PRO A 189 -4.17 -3.57 -17.42
N ALA A 190 -5.05 -4.43 -17.94
CA ALA A 190 -5.70 -4.21 -19.22
C ALA A 190 -6.64 -3.00 -19.18
N PRO A 191 -7.04 -2.43 -20.33
CA PRO A 191 -8.02 -1.35 -20.40
C PRO A 191 -9.36 -1.68 -19.73
N ASP A 192 -9.75 -2.95 -19.73
CA ASP A 192 -10.97 -3.46 -19.08
C ASP A 192 -10.79 -3.77 -17.59
N GLY A 193 -9.61 -3.45 -17.02
CA GLY A 193 -9.27 -3.65 -15.62
C GLY A 193 -8.77 -5.06 -15.26
N ALA A 194 -8.66 -6.00 -16.20
CA ALA A 194 -8.08 -7.32 -15.91
C ALA A 194 -6.61 -7.21 -15.53
N ALA A 195 -6.18 -7.97 -14.53
CA ALA A 195 -4.78 -7.98 -14.09
C ALA A 195 -3.89 -8.69 -15.13
N CYS A 196 -2.67 -8.19 -15.34
CA CYS A 196 -1.77 -8.73 -16.36
C CYS A 196 -1.24 -10.15 -16.05
N GLY A 197 -1.32 -10.60 -14.80
CA GLY A 197 -0.84 -11.90 -14.36
C GLY A 197 0.68 -12.06 -14.28
N GLY A 198 1.46 -11.18 -14.91
CA GLY A 198 2.89 -11.34 -15.08
C GLY A 198 3.79 -10.35 -14.33
N CYS A 199 3.29 -9.20 -13.88
CA CYS A 199 4.10 -8.28 -13.07
C CYS A 199 4.37 -8.86 -11.67
N ASP A 200 5.39 -8.34 -10.98
CA ASP A 200 5.80 -8.84 -9.67
C ASP A 200 4.63 -8.90 -8.68
N SER A 201 3.82 -7.84 -8.63
CA SER A 201 2.66 -7.80 -7.75
C SER A 201 1.63 -8.89 -8.06
N CYS A 202 1.39 -9.19 -9.35
CA CYS A 202 0.50 -10.29 -9.75
C CYS A 202 1.10 -11.65 -9.37
N GLN A 203 2.39 -11.86 -9.58
CA GLN A 203 3.07 -13.11 -9.23
C GLN A 203 3.04 -13.36 -7.72
N LEU A 204 3.41 -12.35 -6.91
CA LEU A 204 3.37 -12.42 -5.46
C LEU A 204 1.95 -12.67 -4.94
N ARG A 205 0.95 -11.99 -5.50
CA ARG A 205 -0.46 -12.20 -5.16
C ARG A 205 -0.90 -13.64 -5.44
N ARG A 206 -0.73 -14.13 -6.66
CA ARG A 206 -1.13 -15.51 -7.05
C ARG A 206 -0.46 -16.56 -6.17
N ARG A 207 0.84 -16.43 -5.93
CA ARG A 207 1.61 -17.31 -5.04
C ARG A 207 1.08 -17.26 -3.61
N GLY A 208 0.79 -16.07 -3.10
CA GLY A 208 0.25 -15.88 -1.76
C GLY A 208 -1.11 -16.57 -1.58
N PHE A 209 -2.03 -16.44 -2.54
CA PHE A 209 -3.31 -17.12 -2.52
C PHE A 209 -3.16 -18.65 -2.59
N GLN A 210 -2.28 -19.15 -3.46
CA GLN A 210 -1.97 -20.58 -3.55
C GLN A 210 -1.44 -21.12 -2.22
N GLN A 211 -0.48 -20.44 -1.59
CA GLN A 211 0.11 -20.82 -0.31
C GLN A 211 -0.87 -20.67 0.86
N ALA A 212 -1.82 -19.75 0.75
CA ALA A 212 -2.88 -19.58 1.73
C ALA A 212 -3.93 -20.70 1.66
N GLY A 213 -4.02 -21.41 0.54
CA GLY A 213 -5.10 -22.38 0.26
C GLY A 213 -6.44 -21.72 -0.02
N VAL A 214 -6.41 -20.49 -0.54
CA VAL A 214 -7.59 -19.65 -0.84
C VAL A 214 -7.64 -19.38 -2.33
N THR A 215 -8.83 -19.40 -2.93
CA THR A 215 -9.00 -19.02 -4.35
C THR A 215 -8.79 -17.52 -4.53
N ASP A 216 -7.93 -17.12 -5.46
CA ASP A 216 -7.76 -15.71 -5.83
C ASP A 216 -8.95 -15.24 -6.69
N PRO A 217 -9.74 -14.26 -6.23
CA PRO A 217 -10.89 -13.76 -6.99
C PRO A 217 -10.51 -12.80 -8.11
N THR A 218 -9.21 -12.52 -8.32
CA THR A 218 -8.74 -11.59 -9.35
C THR A 218 -8.98 -12.13 -10.75
N ARG A 219 -9.57 -11.29 -11.61
CA ARG A 219 -9.65 -11.59 -13.04
C ARG A 219 -8.31 -11.26 -13.69
N TYR A 220 -7.67 -12.26 -14.24
CA TYR A 220 -6.45 -12.15 -15.03
C TYR A 220 -6.74 -12.16 -16.53
N LYS A 221 -5.80 -11.60 -17.34
CA LYS A 221 -5.83 -11.73 -18.81
C LYS A 221 -5.72 -13.16 -19.24
#